data_5309118d8aa10a54ff2c545edd4b2f76
#
_entry.id   5309118d8aa10a54ff2c545edd4b2f76
#
_cell.length_a   1.000
_cell.length_b   1.000
_cell.length_c   1.000
_cell.angle_alpha   90.00
_cell.angle_beta   90.00
_cell.angle_gamma   90.00
#
_symmetry.space_group_name_H-M   'P 1'
#
loop_
_entity.id
_entity.type
_entity.pdbx_description
1 polymer ?
#
loop_
_entity_poly.entity_id
_entity_poly.type
_entity_poly.pdbx_seq_one_letter_code
_entity_poly.pdbx_strand_id
1 'polypeptide(L)'
;QELVALVARGLRFPQWRPPESWRALRSLRFVVLAGLAGAAAVAPRMAESLVEVEPFKTAITVGFDRSWPYVAYAVALLAAGAFCYKFFCRFVCPLGAAMELGGRLRLRDWLIRRPECGRPCQTCRHRCDYDAIGRDGRIRYADCFQCLDCVGIYHDEARCAPLLLYRSKGRRVDAATGRVAREPTGLR
;
A
#
# COMPACT_ATOMS: atom_id res chain seq x y z
N GLN A 1 -9.76 7.24 -6.47
CA GLN A 1 -8.43 6.95 -7.03
C GLN A 1 -8.32 5.53 -7.60
N GLU A 2 -8.99 4.55 -7.02
CA GLU A 2 -8.97 3.16 -7.50
C GLU A 2 -9.60 3.03 -8.90
N LEU A 3 -10.77 3.65 -9.09
CA LEU A 3 -11.47 3.70 -10.37
C LEU A 3 -10.60 4.37 -11.45
N VAL A 4 -9.98 5.49 -11.11
CA VAL A 4 -9.06 6.20 -12.03
C VAL A 4 -7.85 5.33 -12.38
N ALA A 5 -7.29 4.62 -11.41
CA ALA A 5 -6.18 3.69 -11.64
C ALA A 5 -6.60 2.48 -12.50
N LEU A 6 -7.82 1.97 -12.33
CA LEU A 6 -8.37 0.91 -13.18
C LEU A 6 -8.55 1.37 -14.62
N VAL A 7 -9.14 2.55 -14.82
CA VAL A 7 -9.30 3.16 -16.15
C VAL A 7 -7.93 3.42 -16.79
N ALA A 8 -6.98 4.00 -16.05
CA ALA A 8 -5.64 4.25 -16.54
C ALA A 8 -4.91 2.95 -16.96
N ARG A 9 -5.08 1.86 -16.19
CA ARG A 9 -4.55 0.54 -16.56
C ARG A 9 -5.24 -0.03 -17.81
N GLY A 10 -6.55 0.13 -17.92
CA GLY A 10 -7.32 -0.26 -19.10
C GLY A 10 -6.87 0.48 -20.36
N LEU A 11 -6.55 1.75 -20.24
CA LEU A 11 -6.01 2.60 -21.31
C LEU A 11 -4.51 2.40 -21.54
N ARG A 12 -3.86 1.46 -20.83
CA ARG A 12 -2.41 1.18 -20.89
C ARG A 12 -1.52 2.40 -20.57
N PHE A 13 -2.00 3.34 -19.75
CA PHE A 13 -1.16 4.43 -19.26
C PHE A 13 0.00 3.88 -18.43
N PRO A 14 1.24 4.36 -18.68
CA PRO A 14 2.39 3.93 -17.91
C PRO A 14 2.24 4.40 -16.45
N GLN A 15 2.08 3.45 -15.53
CA GLN A 15 2.06 3.77 -14.11
C GLN A 15 3.48 3.96 -13.61
N TRP A 16 3.79 5.19 -13.25
CA TRP A 16 5.09 5.56 -12.74
C TRP A 16 5.24 5.12 -11.27
N ARG A 17 6.32 4.42 -10.99
CA ARG A 17 6.70 4.07 -9.63
C ARG A 17 7.68 5.12 -9.12
N PRO A 18 7.34 5.91 -8.09
CA PRO A 18 8.22 6.96 -7.59
C PRO A 18 9.54 6.35 -7.08
N PRO A 19 10.67 6.95 -7.46
CA PRO A 19 11.98 6.47 -7.04
C PRO A 19 12.16 6.55 -5.52
N GLU A 20 13.16 5.86 -5.00
CA GLU A 20 13.43 5.82 -3.56
C GLU A 20 13.76 7.20 -2.98
N SER A 21 14.32 8.12 -3.77
CA SER A 21 14.58 9.50 -3.39
C SER A 21 13.32 10.28 -2.98
N TRP A 22 12.16 9.91 -3.51
CA TRP A 22 10.87 10.52 -3.15
C TRP A 22 10.32 10.03 -1.79
N ARG A 23 11.06 9.18 -1.11
CA ARG A 23 10.69 8.77 0.27
C ARG A 23 10.63 9.96 1.22
N ALA A 24 11.51 10.95 1.04
CA ALA A 24 11.47 12.17 1.83
C ALA A 24 10.13 12.92 1.65
N LEU A 25 9.55 12.90 0.44
CA LEU A 25 8.27 13.54 0.16
C LEU A 25 7.10 12.86 0.92
N ARG A 26 7.26 11.62 1.34
CA ARG A 26 6.25 10.92 2.16
C ARG A 26 6.13 11.49 3.56
N SER A 27 7.16 12.18 4.05
CA SER A 27 7.08 12.91 5.34
C SER A 27 6.11 14.08 5.28
N LEU A 28 5.76 14.60 4.10
CA LEU A 28 4.78 15.68 3.95
C LEU A 28 3.43 15.33 4.61
N ARG A 29 2.98 14.08 4.52
CA ARG A 29 1.75 13.62 5.17
C ARG A 29 1.78 13.76 6.70
N PHE A 30 2.97 13.64 7.34
CA PHE A 30 3.11 13.85 8.79
C PHE A 30 3.04 15.33 9.14
N VAL A 31 3.55 16.21 8.27
CA VAL A 31 3.43 17.66 8.42
C VAL A 31 1.97 18.07 8.34
N VAL A 32 1.23 17.53 7.36
CA VAL A 32 -0.22 17.74 7.22
C VAL A 32 -0.97 17.23 8.45
N LEU A 33 -0.65 16.03 8.93
CA LEU A 33 -1.25 15.46 10.14
C LEU A 33 -0.99 16.32 11.38
N ALA A 34 0.27 16.73 11.58
CA ALA A 34 0.65 17.57 12.71
C ALA A 34 -0.02 18.96 12.63
N GLY A 35 -0.10 19.54 11.42
CA GLY A 35 -0.80 20.80 11.19
C GLY A 35 -2.28 20.72 11.52
N LEU A 36 -2.96 19.66 11.05
CA LEU A 36 -4.38 19.44 11.35
C LEU A 36 -4.62 19.19 12.83
N ALA A 37 -3.80 18.35 13.46
CA ALA A 37 -3.92 18.07 14.90
C ALA A 37 -3.66 19.33 15.74
N GLY A 38 -2.64 20.11 15.39
CA GLY A 38 -2.34 21.38 16.04
C GLY A 38 -3.47 22.40 15.86
N ALA A 39 -3.99 22.55 14.65
CA ALA A 39 -5.13 23.43 14.38
C ALA A 39 -6.40 23.00 15.13
N ALA A 40 -6.66 21.70 15.22
CA ALA A 40 -7.80 21.17 15.96
C ALA A 40 -7.69 21.46 17.47
N ALA A 41 -6.47 21.44 18.02
CA ALA A 41 -6.21 21.72 19.43
C ALA A 41 -6.31 23.20 19.78
N VAL A 42 -5.85 24.10 18.89
CA VAL A 42 -5.74 25.53 19.17
C VAL A 42 -6.94 26.32 18.65
N ALA A 43 -7.44 25.97 17.47
CA ALA A 43 -8.51 26.69 16.78
C ALA A 43 -9.42 25.73 16.01
N PRO A 44 -10.40 25.08 16.65
CA PRO A 44 -11.27 24.07 16.02
C PRO A 44 -11.96 24.56 14.75
N ARG A 45 -12.37 25.82 14.71
CA ARG A 45 -13.00 26.42 13.52
C ARG A 45 -12.05 26.50 12.31
N MET A 46 -10.76 26.71 12.53
CA MET A 46 -9.75 26.69 11.46
C MET A 46 -9.46 25.25 11.00
N ALA A 47 -9.58 24.28 11.89
CA ALA A 47 -9.41 22.88 11.52
C ALA A 47 -10.44 22.43 10.47
N GLU A 48 -11.70 22.89 10.57
CA GLU A 48 -12.74 22.60 9.59
C GLU A 48 -12.36 23.10 8.18
N SER A 49 -11.73 24.27 8.10
CA SER A 49 -11.23 24.81 6.81
C SER A 49 -10.01 24.03 6.29
N LEU A 50 -9.15 23.54 7.18
CA LEU A 50 -7.97 22.77 6.81
C LEU A 50 -8.29 21.33 6.38
N VAL A 51 -9.42 20.76 6.80
CA VAL A 51 -9.92 19.48 6.31
C VAL A 51 -10.22 19.53 4.81
N GLU A 52 -10.37 20.72 4.23
CA GLU A 52 -10.50 20.90 2.77
C GLU A 52 -9.26 20.45 1.96
N VAL A 53 -8.14 20.14 2.59
CA VAL A 53 -6.99 19.42 1.97
C VAL A 53 -7.44 18.06 1.43
N GLU A 54 -8.51 17.49 1.98
CA GLU A 54 -9.03 16.21 1.55
C GLU A 54 -9.97 16.40 0.34
N PRO A 55 -9.61 15.93 -0.88
CA PRO A 55 -10.40 16.10 -2.08
C PRO A 55 -11.69 15.28 -2.08
N PHE A 56 -11.86 14.41 -1.08
CA PHE A 56 -12.99 13.51 -0.94
C PHE A 56 -14.31 14.26 -0.84
N LYS A 57 -14.35 15.32 -0.05
CA LYS A 57 -15.53 16.19 0.12
C LYS A 57 -15.94 16.81 -1.22
N THR A 58 -15.00 17.32 -2.00
CA THR A 58 -15.27 17.91 -3.31
C THR A 58 -15.75 16.86 -4.33
N ALA A 59 -15.10 15.68 -4.36
CA ALA A 59 -15.39 14.69 -5.39
C ALA A 59 -16.65 13.86 -5.12
N ILE A 60 -16.97 13.57 -3.85
CA ILE A 60 -18.05 12.64 -3.49
C ILE A 60 -19.22 13.32 -2.83
N THR A 61 -18.97 14.24 -1.87
CA THR A 61 -20.05 14.85 -1.09
C THR A 61 -20.76 15.94 -1.88
N VAL A 62 -20.01 16.77 -2.62
CA VAL A 62 -20.55 17.95 -3.32
C VAL A 62 -20.64 17.74 -4.85
N GLY A 63 -20.10 16.64 -5.39
CA GLY A 63 -20.22 16.28 -6.80
C GLY A 63 -19.58 17.29 -7.75
N PHE A 64 -18.46 17.93 -7.37
CA PHE A 64 -17.75 18.98 -8.10
C PHE A 64 -18.54 20.33 -8.23
N ASP A 65 -19.68 20.49 -7.54
CA ASP A 65 -20.43 21.75 -7.51
C ASP A 65 -19.84 22.69 -6.44
N ARG A 66 -18.63 23.20 -6.72
CA ARG A 66 -17.86 24.11 -5.85
C ARG A 66 -17.10 25.15 -6.66
N SER A 67 -16.55 26.15 -5.94
CA SER A 67 -15.68 27.13 -6.57
C SER A 67 -14.49 26.46 -7.26
N TRP A 68 -14.14 26.96 -8.42
CA TRP A 68 -13.20 26.36 -9.36
C TRP A 68 -11.83 25.95 -8.75
N PRO A 69 -11.22 26.65 -7.75
CA PRO A 69 -9.94 26.25 -7.18
C PRO A 69 -9.99 24.87 -6.53
N TYR A 70 -11.08 24.55 -5.83
CA TYR A 70 -11.25 23.23 -5.17
C TYR A 70 -11.45 22.13 -6.20
N VAL A 71 -12.20 22.43 -7.26
CA VAL A 71 -12.39 21.48 -8.37
C VAL A 71 -11.07 21.22 -9.09
N ALA A 72 -10.31 22.27 -9.40
CA ALA A 72 -9.00 22.15 -10.03
C ALA A 72 -8.03 21.33 -9.18
N TYR A 73 -8.01 21.57 -7.88
CA TYR A 73 -7.20 20.79 -6.93
C TYR A 73 -7.59 19.29 -6.92
N ALA A 74 -8.88 19.01 -6.83
CA ALA A 74 -9.38 17.63 -6.85
C ALA A 74 -9.05 16.91 -8.16
N VAL A 75 -9.25 17.59 -9.31
CA VAL A 75 -8.91 17.05 -10.63
C VAL A 75 -7.40 16.83 -10.77
N ALA A 76 -6.58 17.76 -10.30
CA ALA A 76 -5.12 17.61 -10.32
C ALA A 76 -4.66 16.39 -9.51
N LEU A 77 -5.25 16.15 -8.32
CA LEU A 77 -4.96 14.98 -7.51
C LEU A 77 -5.46 13.68 -8.14
N LEU A 78 -6.60 13.70 -8.83
CA LEU A 78 -7.08 12.54 -9.59
C LEU A 78 -6.16 12.23 -10.77
N ALA A 79 -5.74 13.25 -11.51
CA ALA A 79 -4.77 13.12 -12.60
C ALA A 79 -3.43 12.58 -12.09
N ALA A 80 -2.90 13.13 -10.99
CA ALA A 80 -1.70 12.59 -10.34
C ALA A 80 -1.86 11.12 -9.93
N GLY A 81 -3.07 10.74 -9.48
CA GLY A 81 -3.44 9.35 -9.15
C GLY A 81 -3.51 8.42 -10.36
N ALA A 82 -3.73 8.92 -11.57
CA ALA A 82 -3.66 8.15 -12.81
C ALA A 82 -2.21 7.75 -13.16
N PHE A 83 -1.25 8.64 -12.91
CA PHE A 83 0.18 8.39 -13.17
C PHE A 83 0.85 7.65 -12.02
N CYS A 84 0.57 8.00 -10.78
CA CYS A 84 1.14 7.37 -9.59
C CYS A 84 0.03 6.77 -8.73
N TYR A 85 0.04 5.44 -8.61
CA TYR A 85 -0.99 4.72 -7.87
C TYR A 85 -1.16 5.25 -6.44
N LYS A 86 -2.40 5.68 -6.14
CA LYS A 86 -2.80 6.27 -4.84
C LYS A 86 -1.90 7.43 -4.38
N PHE A 87 -1.58 8.35 -5.29
CA PHE A 87 -0.71 9.50 -5.04
C PHE A 87 -1.09 10.25 -3.76
N PHE A 88 -2.35 10.66 -3.61
CA PHE A 88 -2.84 11.39 -2.43
C PHE A 88 -2.58 10.60 -1.13
N CYS A 89 -3.00 9.34 -1.08
CA CYS A 89 -2.84 8.49 0.10
C CYS A 89 -1.36 8.28 0.46
N ARG A 90 -0.48 8.32 -0.53
CA ARG A 90 0.94 8.05 -0.36
C ARG A 90 1.74 9.25 0.15
N PHE A 91 1.36 10.47 -0.26
CA PHE A 91 2.16 11.67 -0.01
C PHE A 91 1.48 12.74 0.83
N VAL A 92 0.15 12.83 0.81
CA VAL A 92 -0.58 13.96 1.39
C VAL A 92 -1.56 13.54 2.49
N CYS A 93 -2.16 12.35 2.40
CA CYS A 93 -3.26 11.95 3.26
C CYS A 93 -2.85 11.88 4.75
N PRO A 94 -3.45 12.67 5.64
CA PRO A 94 -3.16 12.65 7.06
C PRO A 94 -3.59 11.33 7.72
N LEU A 95 -4.69 10.73 7.25
CA LEU A 95 -5.13 9.43 7.72
C LEU A 95 -4.09 8.34 7.42
N GLY A 96 -3.46 8.40 6.23
CA GLY A 96 -2.36 7.49 5.87
C GLY A 96 -1.16 7.65 6.81
N ALA A 97 -0.86 8.87 7.26
CA ALA A 97 0.18 9.12 8.26
C ALA A 97 -0.19 8.55 9.64
N ALA A 98 -1.43 8.74 10.08
CA ALA A 98 -1.91 8.20 11.36
C ALA A 98 -1.88 6.66 11.37
N MET A 99 -2.31 6.01 10.29
CA MET A 99 -2.24 4.56 10.13
C MET A 99 -0.80 4.04 10.13
N GLU A 100 0.14 4.78 9.52
CA GLU A 100 1.56 4.41 9.58
C GLU A 100 2.11 4.51 11.00
N LEU A 101 1.79 5.57 11.75
CA LEU A 101 2.19 5.71 13.16
C LEU A 101 1.67 4.53 13.98
N GLY A 102 0.38 4.18 13.83
CA GLY A 102 -0.20 2.98 14.45
C GLY A 102 0.53 1.70 14.03
N GLY A 103 0.89 1.58 12.75
CA GLY A 103 1.66 0.45 12.24
C GLY A 103 3.08 0.34 12.80
N ARG A 104 3.71 1.46 13.19
CA ARG A 104 5.04 1.46 13.86
C ARG A 104 4.98 0.98 15.31
N LEU A 105 3.84 1.16 15.98
CA LEU A 105 3.60 0.70 17.36
C LEU A 105 3.25 -0.79 17.42
N ARG A 106 3.20 -1.50 16.30
CA ARG A 106 2.88 -2.93 16.28
C ARG A 106 3.93 -3.74 17.03
N LEU A 107 3.46 -4.72 17.79
CA LEU A 107 4.30 -5.63 18.56
C LEU A 107 4.68 -6.90 17.81
N ARG A 108 4.00 -7.22 16.69
CA ARG A 108 4.21 -8.47 15.95
C ARG A 108 4.11 -8.24 14.44
N ASP A 109 4.97 -8.92 13.69
CA ASP A 109 4.91 -9.01 12.23
C ASP A 109 3.94 -10.15 11.85
N TRP A 110 2.73 -9.79 11.48
CA TRP A 110 1.68 -10.76 11.16
C TRP A 110 1.66 -11.23 9.71
N LEU A 111 2.31 -10.49 8.81
CA LEU A 111 2.46 -10.90 7.41
C LEU A 111 3.63 -11.90 7.27
N ILE A 112 3.29 -13.18 7.33
CA ILE A 112 4.26 -14.27 7.30
C ILE A 112 4.90 -14.37 5.90
N ARG A 113 6.21 -14.67 5.86
CA ARG A 113 6.99 -14.89 4.64
C ARG A 113 7.73 -16.22 4.69
N ARG A 114 7.89 -16.86 3.53
CA ARG A 114 8.72 -18.04 3.39
C ARG A 114 10.19 -17.64 3.26
N PRO A 115 11.13 -18.55 3.58
CA PRO A 115 12.56 -18.29 3.41
C PRO A 115 12.95 -17.93 1.98
N GLU A 116 12.22 -18.46 1.00
CA GLU A 116 12.46 -18.21 -0.44
C GLU A 116 11.92 -16.87 -0.91
N CYS A 117 11.09 -16.19 -0.10
CA CYS A 117 10.60 -14.85 -0.43
C CYS A 117 11.77 -13.86 -0.37
N GLY A 118 12.02 -13.16 -1.48
CA GLY A 118 13.12 -12.23 -1.62
C GLY A 118 14.27 -12.80 -2.43
N ARG A 119 14.66 -14.03 -2.21
CA ARG A 119 15.70 -14.74 -2.98
C ARG A 119 15.42 -16.25 -2.97
N PRO A 120 15.03 -16.86 -4.09
CA PRO A 120 14.95 -16.29 -5.46
C PRO A 120 13.61 -15.66 -5.81
N CYS A 121 12.53 -15.86 -5.01
CA CYS A 121 11.18 -15.47 -5.39
C CYS A 121 10.89 -13.98 -5.17
N GLN A 122 10.53 -13.27 -6.23
CA GLN A 122 10.16 -11.84 -6.22
C GLN A 122 8.69 -11.59 -6.63
N THR A 123 7.86 -12.62 -6.78
CA THR A 123 6.49 -12.53 -7.33
C THR A 123 5.63 -11.50 -6.58
N CYS A 124 5.56 -11.59 -5.25
CA CYS A 124 4.77 -10.67 -4.45
C CYS A 124 5.30 -9.23 -4.50
N ARG A 125 6.63 -9.04 -4.65
CA ARG A 125 7.23 -7.72 -4.81
C ARG A 125 6.79 -7.05 -6.11
N HIS A 126 6.85 -7.77 -7.22
CA HIS A 126 6.43 -7.23 -8.52
C HIS A 126 4.92 -6.94 -8.59
N ARG A 127 4.12 -7.69 -7.82
CA ARG A 127 2.66 -7.49 -7.72
C ARG A 127 2.27 -6.41 -6.72
N CYS A 128 3.17 -5.98 -5.85
CA CYS A 128 2.86 -4.97 -4.85
C CYS A 128 2.79 -3.58 -5.48
N ASP A 129 1.59 -3.04 -5.65
CA ASP A 129 1.36 -1.71 -6.20
C ASP A 129 1.93 -0.59 -5.30
N TYR A 130 2.14 -0.88 -4.01
CA TYR A 130 2.70 0.07 -3.04
C TYR A 130 4.22 0.01 -2.92
N ASP A 131 4.84 -0.94 -3.60
CA ASP A 131 6.29 -1.18 -3.52
C ASP A 131 6.80 -1.37 -2.06
N ALA A 132 5.94 -1.94 -1.23
CA ALA A 132 6.19 -2.14 0.19
C ALA A 132 7.08 -3.37 0.49
N ILE A 133 7.36 -4.20 -0.50
CA ILE A 133 8.17 -5.42 -0.33
C ILE A 133 9.58 -5.17 -0.86
N GLY A 134 10.58 -5.33 -0.01
CA GLY A 134 11.98 -5.19 -0.35
C GLY A 134 12.50 -6.33 -1.25
N ARG A 135 13.72 -6.16 -1.79
CA ARG A 135 14.43 -7.22 -2.53
C ARG A 135 14.78 -8.43 -1.67
N ASP A 136 14.87 -8.21 -0.36
CA ASP A 136 15.09 -9.23 0.67
C ASP A 136 13.81 -9.99 1.04
N GLY A 137 12.67 -9.66 0.43
CA GLY A 137 11.37 -10.22 0.74
C GLY A 137 10.70 -9.65 1.99
N ARG A 138 11.37 -8.78 2.74
CA ARG A 138 10.80 -8.16 3.94
C ARG A 138 9.76 -7.11 3.57
N ILE A 139 8.71 -7.02 4.40
CA ILE A 139 7.65 -6.03 4.22
C ILE A 139 8.00 -4.78 5.02
N ARG A 140 8.09 -3.66 4.32
CA ARG A 140 8.17 -2.35 4.94
C ARG A 140 6.78 -1.89 5.32
N TYR A 141 6.40 -2.08 6.56
CA TYR A 141 5.05 -1.76 7.03
C TYR A 141 4.72 -0.25 6.96
N ALA A 142 5.72 0.60 6.99
CA ALA A 142 5.55 2.03 6.75
C ALA A 142 5.00 2.35 5.34
N ASP A 143 5.27 1.48 4.37
CA ASP A 143 4.81 1.62 3.00
C ASP A 143 3.60 0.71 2.69
N CYS A 144 3.24 -0.20 3.62
CA CYS A 144 2.24 -1.24 3.42
C CYS A 144 0.84 -0.76 3.80
N PHE A 145 -0.08 -0.74 2.84
CA PHE A 145 -1.50 -0.43 3.04
C PHE A 145 -2.33 -1.64 3.47
N GLN A 146 -1.70 -2.77 3.77
CA GLN A 146 -2.35 -3.99 4.24
C GLN A 146 -3.50 -4.48 3.32
N CYS A 147 -3.32 -4.34 2.01
CA CYS A 147 -4.30 -4.79 1.01
C CYS A 147 -4.47 -6.32 0.93
N LEU A 148 -3.59 -7.07 1.59
CA LEU A 148 -3.59 -8.53 1.67
C LEU A 148 -3.34 -9.30 0.36
N ASP A 149 -3.14 -8.65 -0.77
CA ASP A 149 -2.86 -9.31 -2.06
C ASP A 149 -1.68 -10.28 -1.97
N CYS A 150 -0.62 -9.87 -1.25
CA CYS A 150 0.53 -10.75 -1.04
C CYS A 150 0.22 -11.96 -0.16
N VAL A 151 -0.80 -11.87 0.71
CA VAL A 151 -1.27 -13.00 1.52
C VAL A 151 -2.10 -13.93 0.64
N GLY A 152 -2.97 -13.39 -0.21
CA GLY A 152 -3.70 -14.18 -1.20
C GLY A 152 -2.74 -14.98 -2.10
N ILE A 153 -1.69 -14.32 -2.63
CA ILE A 153 -0.66 -14.99 -3.43
C ILE A 153 0.11 -16.04 -2.60
N TYR A 154 0.38 -15.75 -1.32
CA TYR A 154 1.13 -16.65 -0.43
C TYR A 154 0.43 -18.00 -0.24
N HIS A 155 -0.89 -18.01 -0.17
CA HIS A 155 -1.71 -19.21 0.00
C HIS A 155 -2.15 -19.85 -1.32
N ASP A 156 -2.01 -19.14 -2.43
CA ASP A 156 -2.42 -19.64 -3.75
C ASP A 156 -1.35 -20.55 -4.36
N GLU A 157 -1.67 -21.83 -4.46
CA GLU A 157 -0.77 -22.86 -5.03
C GLU A 157 -0.45 -22.62 -6.52
N ALA A 158 -1.31 -21.91 -7.26
CA ALA A 158 -1.12 -21.61 -8.67
C ALA A 158 -0.27 -20.34 -8.91
N ARG A 159 -0.21 -19.43 -7.94
CA ARG A 159 0.45 -18.13 -8.08
C ARG A 159 1.76 -18.04 -7.30
N CYS A 160 1.89 -18.80 -6.22
CA CYS A 160 3.08 -18.79 -5.39
C CYS A 160 4.17 -19.66 -6.00
N ALA A 161 5.21 -19.08 -6.59
CA ALA A 161 6.29 -19.83 -7.22
C ALA A 161 6.97 -20.88 -6.30
N PRO A 162 7.26 -20.60 -5.02
CA PRO A 162 7.75 -21.63 -4.10
C PRO A 162 6.79 -22.80 -3.94
N LEU A 163 5.48 -22.58 -3.85
CA LEU A 163 4.49 -23.66 -3.73
C LEU A 163 4.44 -24.54 -4.97
N LEU A 164 4.50 -23.93 -6.16
CA LEU A 164 4.60 -24.66 -7.42
C LEU A 164 5.83 -25.59 -7.44
N LEU A 165 6.98 -25.06 -6.99
CA LEU A 165 8.22 -25.86 -6.91
C LEU A 165 8.14 -26.97 -5.85
N TYR A 166 7.48 -26.73 -4.72
CA TYR A 166 7.29 -27.77 -3.70
C TYR A 166 6.37 -28.86 -4.21
N ARG A 167 5.29 -28.48 -4.86
CA ARG A 167 4.35 -29.43 -5.47
C ARG A 167 5.03 -30.30 -6.53
N SER A 168 5.84 -29.70 -7.39
CA SER A 168 6.59 -30.44 -8.43
C SER A 168 7.59 -31.44 -7.83
N LYS A 169 8.08 -31.17 -6.61
CA LYS A 169 9.01 -32.06 -5.87
C LYS A 169 8.29 -33.02 -4.91
N GLY A 170 6.96 -33.15 -4.98
CA GLY A 170 6.17 -34.02 -4.12
C GLY A 170 6.10 -33.62 -2.64
N ARG A 171 6.55 -32.41 -2.30
CA ARG A 171 6.50 -31.92 -0.90
C ARG A 171 5.10 -31.43 -0.54
N ARG A 172 4.56 -31.93 0.56
CA ARG A 172 3.28 -31.45 1.09
C ARG A 172 3.46 -30.11 1.78
N VAL A 173 2.54 -29.21 1.53
CA VAL A 173 2.45 -27.91 2.20
C VAL A 173 1.25 -27.92 3.11
N ASP A 174 1.45 -27.53 4.36
CA ASP A 174 0.40 -27.43 5.36
C ASP A 174 -0.57 -26.31 4.97
N ALA A 175 -1.82 -26.63 4.70
CA ALA A 175 -2.82 -25.68 4.24
C ALA A 175 -3.11 -24.57 5.28
N ALA A 176 -3.02 -24.90 6.57
CA ALA A 176 -3.28 -23.95 7.65
C ALA A 176 -2.14 -22.97 7.89
N THR A 177 -0.88 -23.42 7.77
CA THR A 177 0.30 -22.60 8.08
C THR A 177 1.04 -22.13 6.84
N GLY A 178 0.73 -22.70 5.66
CA GLY A 178 1.46 -22.46 4.41
C GLY A 178 2.93 -22.85 4.48
N ARG A 179 3.34 -23.62 5.48
CA ARG A 179 4.72 -24.12 5.65
C ARG A 179 4.88 -25.46 4.98
N VAL A 180 6.04 -25.70 4.42
CA VAL A 180 6.41 -27.01 3.89
C VAL A 180 6.56 -27.97 5.07
N ALA A 181 5.83 -29.07 5.04
CA ALA A 181 6.03 -30.16 6.01
C ALA A 181 7.51 -30.58 5.96
N ARG A 182 8.18 -30.58 7.11
CA ARG A 182 9.50 -31.17 7.21
C ARG A 182 9.36 -32.64 6.84
N GLU A 183 10.11 -33.08 5.85
CA GLU A 183 10.25 -34.51 5.61
C GLU A 183 10.66 -35.14 6.95
N PRO A 184 9.97 -36.18 7.42
CA PRO A 184 10.51 -36.97 8.50
C PRO A 184 11.90 -37.45 8.01
N THR A 185 12.93 -37.00 8.68
CA THR A 185 14.28 -37.52 8.47
C THR A 185 14.22 -39.04 8.64
N GLY A 186 13.96 -39.73 7.53
CA GLY A 186 13.96 -41.16 7.47
C GLY A 186 15.40 -41.61 7.78
N LEU A 187 15.53 -42.21 8.93
CA LEU A 187 16.66 -43.08 9.27
C LEU A 187 17.00 -43.95 8.07
N ARG A 188 18.19 -43.78 7.53
CA ARG A 188 18.99 -44.83 6.97
C ARG A 188 20.37 -44.76 7.59
#